data_c898cb6cb7bb29c4af2005f44efbdc5a
#
_entry.id   c898cb6cb7bb29c4af2005f44efbdc5a
#
_cell.length_a   1.000
_cell.length_b   1.000
_cell.length_c   1.000
_cell.angle_alpha   90.00
_cell.angle_beta   90.00
_cell.angle_gamma   90.00
#
_symmetry.space_group_name_H-M   'P 1'
#
loop_
_entity.id
_entity.type
_entity.pdbx_description
1 polymer ?
#
loop_
_entity_poly.entity_id
_entity_poly.type
_entity_poly.pdbx_seq_one_letter_code
_entity_poly.pdbx_strand_id
1 'polypeptide(L)'
;MRTDPRARAASNGSGDPWRDAPTSELGDQILPRWFVLTAIASVVIAIVVLFAAFAVPRRNAVPVEARRPPASDTYTTAVGEVQTGVTPPQTYDAPCSLIRGIQIAGTAADRAQLRQGLAGLCNIDLPDDVAGDIRAFADQAGTVRFATFEATGVDSTASRGRPATIFLNARFLRTDPLWIAPLIVHDVVVRRSGRASADGALVARRAELTTCDRLLGDGDRSRGCEDAAAVLALDDPLAALRDAGFE
;
A
#
# COMPACT_ATOMS: atom_id res chain seq x y z
N MET A 1 21.76 76.92 4.04
CA MET A 1 21.65 77.30 5.44
C MET A 1 21.87 76.03 6.24
N ARG A 2 23.06 75.88 6.76
CA ARG A 2 23.43 75.99 8.20
C ARG A 2 22.70 74.89 9.00
N THR A 3 23.30 74.03 9.77
CA THR A 3 24.65 73.93 10.38
C THR A 3 24.71 72.54 11.07
N ASP A 4 25.82 71.89 10.92
CA ASP A 4 26.35 70.95 11.91
C ASP A 4 26.65 71.72 13.23
N PRO A 5 26.67 71.13 14.41
CA PRO A 5 27.93 70.56 14.84
C PRO A 5 27.88 69.42 15.91
N ARG A 6 28.88 68.52 15.77
CA ARG A 6 29.79 68.03 16.81
C ARG A 6 29.24 67.32 18.04
N ALA A 7 29.57 66.09 18.11
CA ALA A 7 30.75 65.51 18.76
C ALA A 7 30.63 65.38 20.28
N ARG A 8 30.66 64.18 20.78
CA ARG A 8 31.69 63.80 21.79
C ARG A 8 31.71 62.31 22.01
N ALA A 9 32.89 61.82 21.88
CA ALA A 9 33.31 60.50 22.27
C ALA A 9 33.31 60.32 23.80
N ALA A 10 33.04 59.10 24.26
CA ALA A 10 33.61 58.52 25.47
C ALA A 10 33.36 57.02 25.27
N SER A 11 34.28 56.27 24.86
CA SER A 11 35.35 55.48 25.45
C SER A 11 34.93 54.71 26.69
N ASN A 12 35.20 53.41 26.55
CA ASN A 12 35.60 52.50 27.59
C ASN A 12 34.49 51.69 28.29
N GLY A 13 34.67 50.44 28.12
CA GLY A 13 34.07 49.40 28.96
C GLY A 13 33.94 48.07 28.24
N SER A 14 35.07 47.54 27.73
CA SER A 14 35.15 46.11 27.42
C SER A 14 35.13 45.34 28.73
N GLY A 15 33.97 45.28 29.37
CA GLY A 15 33.72 44.37 30.46
C GLY A 15 33.27 43.07 29.85
N ASP A 16 34.13 42.10 29.86
CA ASP A 16 33.81 40.71 29.54
C ASP A 16 32.76 40.22 30.56
N PRO A 17 31.49 40.03 30.19
CA PRO A 17 30.42 39.70 31.14
C PRO A 17 30.62 38.36 31.83
N TRP A 18 31.65 37.64 31.45
CA TRP A 18 31.94 36.33 32.02
C TRP A 18 33.06 36.33 33.08
N ARG A 19 33.67 37.52 33.32
CA ARG A 19 34.81 37.61 34.25
C ARG A 19 34.38 37.86 35.71
N ASP A 20 33.16 38.27 35.93
CA ASP A 20 32.60 38.52 37.27
C ASP A 20 31.47 37.58 37.62
N ALA A 21 31.42 36.39 37.02
CA ALA A 21 30.58 35.35 37.54
C ALA A 21 31.10 35.00 38.94
N PRO A 22 30.34 35.22 40.03
CA PRO A 22 30.75 34.75 41.33
C PRO A 22 31.05 33.27 41.20
N THR A 23 32.24 32.86 41.55
CA THR A 23 32.55 31.49 41.83
C THR A 23 31.59 31.12 42.95
N SER A 24 30.43 30.62 42.55
CA SER A 24 29.53 29.96 43.47
C SER A 24 30.36 28.86 44.10
N GLU A 25 30.69 29.06 45.35
CA GLU A 25 31.06 27.97 46.23
C GLU A 25 29.97 26.92 46.04
N LEU A 26 30.19 26.00 45.11
CA LEU A 26 29.57 24.71 45.13
C LEU A 26 30.09 24.02 46.38
N GLY A 27 29.58 24.56 47.52
CA GLY A 27 29.78 23.89 48.80
C GLY A 27 29.39 22.45 48.60
N ASP A 28 30.24 21.58 49.09
CA ASP A 28 30.05 20.15 49.15
C ASP A 28 28.60 19.83 49.57
N GLN A 29 27.65 19.87 48.60
CA GLN A 29 26.35 19.30 48.78
C GLN A 29 26.57 17.78 48.68
N ILE A 30 27.02 17.23 49.85
CA ILE A 30 27.05 15.82 50.07
C ILE A 30 25.61 15.35 49.85
N LEU A 31 25.36 14.84 48.65
CA LEU A 31 24.06 14.23 48.29
C LEU A 31 23.71 13.27 49.43
N PRO A 32 22.53 13.41 50.03
CA PRO A 32 22.16 12.58 51.16
C PRO A 32 22.31 11.11 50.77
N ARG A 33 22.95 10.33 51.64
CA ARG A 33 23.30 8.92 51.36
C ARG A 33 22.13 8.09 50.81
N TRP A 34 20.91 8.41 51.21
CA TRP A 34 19.72 7.73 50.69
C TRP A 34 19.51 8.00 49.18
N PHE A 35 19.88 9.19 48.68
CA PHE A 35 19.77 9.53 47.23
C PHE A 35 20.77 8.72 46.40
N VAL A 36 21.99 8.55 46.89
CA VAL A 36 23.01 7.72 46.22
C VAL A 36 22.55 6.24 46.22
N LEU A 37 21.98 5.78 47.33
CA LEU A 37 21.50 4.39 47.44
C LEU A 37 20.30 4.13 46.50
N THR A 38 19.36 5.09 46.37
CA THR A 38 18.24 4.94 45.46
C THR A 38 18.68 4.97 44.02
N ALA A 39 19.67 5.82 43.66
CA ALA A 39 20.20 5.87 42.28
C ALA A 39 20.92 4.54 41.92
N ILE A 40 21.72 4.00 42.84
CA ILE A 40 22.38 2.68 42.64
C ILE A 40 21.35 1.56 42.54
N ALA A 41 20.35 1.53 43.41
CA ALA A 41 19.27 0.53 43.36
C ALA A 41 18.51 0.58 42.01
N SER A 42 18.21 1.79 41.51
CA SER A 42 17.52 1.95 40.22
C SER A 42 18.36 1.43 39.05
N VAL A 43 19.68 1.68 39.03
CA VAL A 43 20.59 1.18 38.00
C VAL A 43 20.68 -0.36 38.08
N VAL A 44 20.77 -0.93 39.26
CA VAL A 44 20.84 -2.39 39.45
C VAL A 44 19.54 -3.04 38.95
N ILE A 45 18.37 -2.48 39.31
CA ILE A 45 17.07 -2.97 38.84
C ILE A 45 16.98 -2.90 37.31
N ALA A 46 17.40 -1.78 36.70
CA ALA A 46 17.42 -1.63 35.23
C ALA A 46 18.32 -2.69 34.57
N ILE A 47 19.50 -2.95 35.13
CA ILE A 47 20.41 -3.98 34.64
C ILE A 47 19.80 -5.38 34.78
N VAL A 48 19.18 -5.69 35.91
CA VAL A 48 18.52 -6.99 36.13
C VAL A 48 17.35 -7.20 35.18
N VAL A 49 16.52 -6.16 34.95
CA VAL A 49 15.43 -6.22 33.98
C VAL A 49 15.98 -6.41 32.56
N LEU A 50 17.04 -5.71 32.20
CA LEU A 50 17.69 -5.87 30.91
C LEU A 50 18.24 -7.31 30.74
N PHE A 51 18.95 -7.82 31.74
CA PHE A 51 19.46 -9.21 31.72
C PHE A 51 18.32 -10.22 31.71
N ALA A 52 17.25 -10.01 32.47
CA ALA A 52 16.06 -10.88 32.41
C ALA A 52 15.40 -10.86 31.02
N ALA A 53 15.33 -9.71 30.39
CA ALA A 53 14.78 -9.57 29.04
C ALA A 53 15.64 -10.28 27.96
N PHE A 54 16.97 -10.34 28.16
CA PHE A 54 17.90 -11.04 27.26
C PHE A 54 18.13 -12.50 27.64
N ALA A 55 18.15 -12.85 28.94
CA ALA A 55 18.45 -14.17 29.44
C ALA A 55 17.22 -15.09 29.57
N VAL A 56 16.01 -14.54 29.55
CA VAL A 56 14.80 -15.37 29.40
C VAL A 56 14.88 -15.99 28.00
N PRO A 57 15.23 -17.29 27.89
CA PRO A 57 15.17 -17.93 26.59
C PRO A 57 13.76 -17.71 26.09
N ARG A 58 13.62 -17.14 24.86
CA ARG A 58 12.34 -16.98 24.20
C ARG A 58 11.74 -18.38 24.02
N ARG A 59 11.15 -18.92 25.10
CA ARG A 59 10.50 -20.25 25.12
C ARG A 59 9.37 -20.35 24.08
N ASN A 60 9.02 -19.23 23.45
CA ASN A 60 8.11 -19.16 22.31
C ASN A 60 8.86 -18.92 20.98
N ALA A 61 10.15 -19.23 20.90
CA ALA A 61 10.79 -19.34 19.59
C ALA A 61 10.09 -20.48 18.84
N VAL A 62 9.18 -20.11 17.94
CA VAL A 62 8.56 -21.05 17.01
C VAL A 62 9.71 -21.85 16.38
N PRO A 63 9.67 -23.19 16.43
CA PRO A 63 10.72 -24.02 15.85
C PRO A 63 11.07 -23.55 14.44
N VAL A 64 12.35 -23.59 14.07
CA VAL A 64 12.80 -23.14 12.74
C VAL A 64 12.03 -23.85 11.61
N GLU A 65 11.58 -25.06 11.84
CA GLU A 65 10.71 -25.82 10.91
C GLU A 65 9.35 -25.17 10.68
N ALA A 66 8.79 -24.46 11.67
CA ALA A 66 7.54 -23.72 11.51
C ALA A 66 7.73 -22.42 10.71
N ARG A 67 8.96 -22.04 10.36
CA ARG A 67 9.30 -20.91 9.49
C ARG A 67 9.56 -21.32 8.05
N ARG A 68 9.20 -22.53 7.67
CA ARG A 68 9.20 -22.88 6.25
C ARG A 68 8.30 -21.85 5.56
N PRO A 69 8.81 -21.10 4.56
CA PRO A 69 7.96 -20.19 3.82
C PRO A 69 6.74 -20.98 3.33
N PRO A 70 5.54 -20.41 3.42
CA PRO A 70 4.36 -21.09 2.91
C PRO A 70 4.63 -21.48 1.46
N ALA A 71 4.22 -22.69 1.08
CA ALA A 71 4.35 -23.11 -0.30
C ALA A 71 3.72 -22.05 -1.20
N SER A 72 4.44 -21.63 -2.22
CA SER A 72 4.03 -20.57 -3.14
C SER A 72 4.16 -21.04 -4.57
N ASP A 73 3.22 -20.61 -5.40
CA ASP A 73 3.29 -20.73 -6.85
C ASP A 73 3.79 -19.42 -7.45
N THR A 74 4.65 -19.52 -8.46
CA THR A 74 5.16 -18.39 -9.22
C THR A 74 4.54 -18.40 -10.61
N TYR A 75 4.05 -17.23 -11.03
CA TYR A 75 3.43 -17.03 -12.34
C TYR A 75 4.15 -15.91 -13.09
N THR A 76 4.42 -16.14 -14.37
CA THR A 76 4.93 -15.10 -15.27
C THR A 76 3.75 -14.32 -15.86
N THR A 77 3.79 -13.00 -15.71
CA THR A 77 2.78 -12.06 -16.21
C THR A 77 3.40 -11.03 -17.14
N ALA A 78 2.61 -10.10 -17.65
CA ALA A 78 3.11 -9.01 -18.50
C ALA A 78 4.02 -8.03 -17.74
N VAL A 79 3.88 -7.97 -16.42
CA VAL A 79 4.60 -7.03 -15.53
C VAL A 79 5.70 -7.72 -14.70
N GLY A 80 6.11 -8.92 -15.09
CA GLY A 80 7.11 -9.72 -14.38
C GLY A 80 6.52 -10.88 -13.60
N GLU A 81 7.25 -11.38 -12.61
CA GLU A 81 6.81 -12.51 -11.81
C GLU A 81 5.89 -12.07 -10.68
N VAL A 82 4.90 -12.91 -10.40
CA VAL A 82 4.02 -12.79 -9.25
C VAL A 82 3.99 -14.09 -8.47
N GLN A 83 3.96 -13.99 -7.14
CA GLN A 83 3.92 -15.14 -6.24
C GLN A 83 2.59 -15.19 -5.49
N THR A 84 2.01 -16.37 -5.41
CA THR A 84 0.74 -16.62 -4.72
C THR A 84 0.86 -17.81 -3.78
N GLY A 85 -0.05 -17.91 -2.81
CA GLY A 85 -0.24 -19.16 -2.08
C GLY A 85 -0.80 -20.25 -3.00
N VAL A 86 -0.54 -21.52 -2.66
CA VAL A 86 -1.00 -22.72 -3.42
C VAL A 86 -2.47 -23.08 -3.20
N THR A 87 -3.27 -22.22 -2.56
CA THR A 87 -4.68 -22.52 -2.26
C THR A 87 -5.48 -22.66 -3.55
N PRO A 88 -6.21 -23.79 -3.73
CA PRO A 88 -7.01 -24.01 -4.92
C PRO A 88 -8.16 -23.01 -5.03
N PRO A 89 -8.55 -22.62 -6.26
CA PRO A 89 -9.70 -21.77 -6.49
C PRO A 89 -11.00 -22.45 -6.03
N GLN A 90 -11.95 -21.61 -5.60
CA GLN A 90 -13.31 -22.02 -5.23
C GLN A 90 -14.31 -21.15 -5.97
N THR A 91 -15.38 -21.75 -6.47
CA THR A 91 -16.47 -20.99 -7.08
C THR A 91 -17.07 -20.03 -6.06
N TYR A 92 -17.21 -18.78 -6.46
CA TYR A 92 -17.86 -17.77 -5.65
C TYR A 92 -19.37 -17.88 -5.79
N ASP A 93 -20.06 -18.02 -4.65
CA ASP A 93 -21.53 -17.91 -4.62
C ASP A 93 -21.92 -16.44 -4.74
N ALA A 94 -22.14 -16.03 -5.97
CA ALA A 94 -22.28 -14.63 -6.32
C ALA A 94 -23.71 -14.12 -6.10
N PRO A 95 -23.88 -12.90 -5.59
CA PRO A 95 -25.20 -12.30 -5.34
C PRO A 95 -25.94 -11.93 -6.63
N CYS A 96 -25.27 -11.83 -7.76
CA CYS A 96 -25.88 -11.50 -9.05
C CYS A 96 -25.30 -12.31 -10.21
N SER A 97 -26.01 -12.29 -11.35
CA SER A 97 -25.64 -13.05 -12.56
C SER A 97 -24.35 -12.53 -13.22
N LEU A 98 -24.01 -11.25 -13.05
CA LEU A 98 -22.86 -10.59 -13.68
C LEU A 98 -21.54 -11.29 -13.36
N ILE A 99 -21.36 -11.73 -12.11
CA ILE A 99 -20.11 -12.32 -11.59
C ILE A 99 -20.26 -13.79 -11.20
N ARG A 100 -21.38 -14.41 -11.57
CA ARG A 100 -21.64 -15.84 -11.30
C ARG A 100 -20.70 -16.70 -12.13
N GLY A 101 -19.96 -17.57 -11.48
CA GLY A 101 -18.96 -18.44 -12.10
C GLY A 101 -17.53 -17.99 -11.85
N ILE A 102 -17.30 -16.76 -11.41
CA ILE A 102 -15.96 -16.31 -10.98
C ILE A 102 -15.48 -17.21 -9.85
N GLN A 103 -14.22 -17.58 -9.93
CA GLN A 103 -13.53 -18.31 -8.87
C GLN A 103 -12.66 -17.36 -8.06
N ILE A 104 -12.55 -17.63 -6.76
CA ILE A 104 -11.69 -16.90 -5.85
C ILE A 104 -10.73 -17.86 -5.15
N ALA A 105 -9.46 -17.47 -5.00
CA ALA A 105 -8.44 -18.27 -4.36
C ALA A 105 -7.69 -17.50 -3.29
N GLY A 106 -7.21 -18.19 -2.26
CA GLY A 106 -6.46 -17.63 -1.16
C GLY A 106 -6.96 -18.12 0.20
N THR A 107 -6.47 -17.51 1.26
CA THR A 107 -6.90 -17.76 2.64
C THR A 107 -8.38 -17.38 2.85
N ALA A 108 -8.92 -17.69 4.00
CA ALA A 108 -10.30 -17.26 4.34
C ALA A 108 -10.45 -15.73 4.33
N ALA A 109 -9.41 -15.01 4.80
CA ALA A 109 -9.38 -13.54 4.79
C ALA A 109 -9.32 -12.98 3.37
N ASP A 110 -8.45 -13.55 2.50
CA ASP A 110 -8.34 -13.15 1.10
C ASP A 110 -9.69 -13.31 0.39
N ARG A 111 -10.32 -14.47 0.58
CA ARG A 111 -11.63 -14.73 -0.03
C ARG A 111 -12.73 -13.82 0.50
N ALA A 112 -12.69 -13.43 1.78
CA ALA A 112 -13.65 -12.47 2.33
C ALA A 112 -13.52 -11.09 1.66
N GLN A 113 -12.29 -10.61 1.50
CA GLN A 113 -11.97 -9.35 0.82
C GLN A 113 -12.45 -9.39 -0.65
N LEU A 114 -12.11 -10.47 -1.37
CA LEU A 114 -12.51 -10.64 -2.76
C LEU A 114 -14.03 -10.69 -2.94
N ARG A 115 -14.75 -11.40 -2.04
CA ARG A 115 -16.23 -11.45 -2.07
C ARG A 115 -16.85 -10.08 -1.95
N GLN A 116 -16.37 -9.26 -1.01
CA GLN A 116 -16.91 -7.93 -0.78
C GLN A 116 -16.65 -7.02 -1.98
N GLY A 117 -15.42 -7.02 -2.51
CA GLY A 117 -15.10 -6.22 -3.69
C GLY A 117 -15.89 -6.63 -4.92
N LEU A 118 -15.99 -7.94 -5.22
CA LEU A 118 -16.80 -8.44 -6.33
C LEU A 118 -18.29 -8.15 -6.15
N ALA A 119 -18.83 -8.26 -4.93
CA ALA A 119 -20.23 -7.95 -4.66
C ALA A 119 -20.57 -6.48 -4.96
N GLY A 120 -19.62 -5.56 -4.85
CA GLY A 120 -19.76 -4.18 -5.25
C GLY A 120 -20.21 -4.02 -6.69
N LEU A 121 -19.72 -4.86 -7.60
CA LEU A 121 -20.09 -4.83 -9.02
C LEU A 121 -21.57 -5.17 -9.28
N CYS A 122 -22.24 -5.84 -8.33
CA CYS A 122 -23.66 -6.15 -8.43
C CYS A 122 -24.57 -4.95 -8.13
N ASN A 123 -24.03 -3.90 -7.56
CA ASN A 123 -24.80 -2.75 -7.08
C ASN A 123 -24.67 -1.53 -8.01
N ILE A 124 -24.00 -1.68 -9.14
CA ILE A 124 -23.78 -0.61 -10.11
C ILE A 124 -24.21 -1.04 -11.51
N ASP A 125 -24.65 -0.09 -12.30
CA ASP A 125 -24.88 -0.31 -13.72
C ASP A 125 -23.56 -0.09 -14.46
N LEU A 126 -23.05 -1.13 -15.09
CA LEU A 126 -21.88 -1.03 -15.96
C LEU A 126 -22.33 -0.87 -17.43
N PRO A 127 -21.52 -0.24 -18.29
CA PRO A 127 -21.75 -0.27 -19.71
C PRO A 127 -21.89 -1.71 -20.22
N ASP A 128 -22.75 -1.95 -21.21
CA ASP A 128 -23.11 -3.31 -21.67
C ASP A 128 -21.88 -4.11 -22.15
N ASP A 129 -20.94 -3.46 -22.80
CA ASP A 129 -19.69 -4.05 -23.28
C ASP A 129 -18.80 -4.49 -22.09
N VAL A 130 -18.65 -3.65 -21.07
CA VAL A 130 -17.91 -3.98 -19.85
C VAL A 130 -18.59 -5.11 -19.08
N ALA A 131 -19.90 -5.04 -18.93
CA ALA A 131 -20.69 -6.10 -18.30
C ALA A 131 -20.58 -7.42 -19.08
N GLY A 132 -20.55 -7.35 -20.42
CA GLY A 132 -20.32 -8.48 -21.31
C GLY A 132 -18.93 -9.12 -21.08
N ASP A 133 -17.90 -8.32 -20.89
CA ASP A 133 -16.55 -8.79 -20.63
C ASP A 133 -16.43 -9.50 -19.29
N ILE A 134 -17.07 -8.97 -18.25
CA ILE A 134 -17.10 -9.58 -16.92
C ILE A 134 -17.84 -10.92 -16.98
N ARG A 135 -18.99 -11.00 -17.67
CA ARG A 135 -19.70 -12.26 -17.86
C ARG A 135 -18.85 -13.29 -18.61
N ALA A 136 -18.18 -12.88 -19.69
CA ALA A 136 -17.30 -13.77 -20.44
C ALA A 136 -16.12 -14.29 -19.59
N PHE A 137 -15.58 -13.48 -18.67
CA PHE A 137 -14.58 -13.91 -17.71
C PHE A 137 -15.17 -14.91 -16.70
N ALA A 138 -16.38 -14.66 -16.20
CA ALA A 138 -17.09 -15.55 -15.29
C ALA A 138 -17.44 -16.90 -15.93
N ASP A 139 -17.93 -16.90 -17.18
CA ASP A 139 -18.30 -18.10 -17.95
C ASP A 139 -17.09 -19.01 -18.22
N GLN A 140 -15.88 -18.43 -18.27
CA GLN A 140 -14.62 -19.16 -18.40
C GLN A 140 -14.06 -19.65 -17.04
N ALA A 141 -14.83 -19.56 -15.97
CA ALA A 141 -14.38 -19.83 -14.60
C ALA A 141 -13.11 -19.03 -14.24
N GLY A 142 -13.10 -17.77 -14.64
CA GLY A 142 -11.98 -16.86 -14.37
C GLY A 142 -11.71 -16.74 -12.88
N THR A 143 -10.44 -16.79 -12.52
CA THR A 143 -10.01 -16.79 -11.11
C THR A 143 -9.49 -15.40 -10.70
N VAL A 144 -9.86 -14.93 -9.53
CA VAL A 144 -9.29 -13.73 -8.89
C VAL A 144 -8.57 -14.14 -7.61
N ARG A 145 -7.37 -13.62 -7.42
CA ARG A 145 -6.56 -13.92 -6.23
C ARG A 145 -5.57 -12.81 -5.92
N PHE A 146 -5.16 -12.74 -4.66
CA PHE A 146 -4.05 -11.86 -4.27
C PHE A 146 -2.70 -12.51 -4.57
N ALA A 147 -1.73 -11.65 -4.87
CA ALA A 147 -0.35 -12.04 -5.15
C ALA A 147 0.65 -10.99 -4.63
N THR A 148 1.87 -11.41 -4.37
CA THR A 148 3.00 -10.53 -4.16
C THR A 148 3.67 -10.30 -5.51
N PHE A 149 3.89 -9.03 -5.88
CA PHE A 149 4.49 -8.65 -7.15
C PHE A 149 5.98 -8.31 -6.95
N GLU A 150 6.81 -8.76 -7.90
CA GLU A 150 8.21 -8.34 -7.96
C GLU A 150 8.30 -6.88 -8.42
N ALA A 151 7.51 -6.50 -9.42
CA ALA A 151 7.45 -5.13 -9.90
C ALA A 151 6.76 -4.20 -8.91
N THR A 152 7.41 -3.08 -8.59
CA THR A 152 6.85 -2.04 -7.74
C THR A 152 5.86 -1.17 -8.51
N GLY A 153 4.82 -0.70 -7.82
CA GLY A 153 3.84 0.24 -8.42
C GLY A 153 2.73 -0.43 -9.23
N VAL A 154 2.74 -1.75 -9.37
CA VAL A 154 1.68 -2.50 -10.08
C VAL A 154 0.58 -2.91 -9.10
N ASP A 155 -0.65 -2.55 -9.40
CA ASP A 155 -1.84 -2.84 -8.58
C ASP A 155 -2.46 -4.18 -8.90
N SER A 156 -2.55 -4.50 -10.19
CA SER A 156 -3.11 -5.75 -10.67
C SER A 156 -2.48 -6.17 -11.99
N THR A 157 -2.62 -7.43 -12.32
CA THR A 157 -2.24 -7.99 -13.61
C THR A 157 -3.01 -9.28 -13.86
N ALA A 158 -3.17 -9.65 -15.12
CA ALA A 158 -3.78 -10.93 -15.45
C ALA A 158 -2.77 -11.93 -16.04
N SER A 159 -2.98 -13.22 -15.84
CA SER A 159 -2.20 -14.27 -16.49
C SER A 159 -2.41 -14.25 -18.01
N ARG A 160 -1.40 -14.70 -18.77
CA ARG A 160 -1.54 -14.95 -20.22
C ARG A 160 -2.18 -16.30 -20.53
N GLY A 161 -2.24 -17.20 -19.53
CA GLY A 161 -2.67 -18.58 -19.68
C GLY A 161 -4.15 -18.81 -19.48
N ARG A 162 -4.55 -20.10 -19.59
CA ARG A 162 -5.84 -20.60 -19.18
C ARG A 162 -5.64 -21.55 -18.00
N PRO A 163 -6.48 -21.53 -16.95
CA PRO A 163 -7.62 -20.62 -16.78
C PRO A 163 -7.20 -19.16 -16.66
N ALA A 164 -8.10 -18.25 -17.03
CA ALA A 164 -7.90 -16.83 -16.88
C ALA A 164 -7.74 -16.49 -15.40
N THR A 165 -6.64 -15.87 -15.02
CA THR A 165 -6.41 -15.49 -13.62
C THR A 165 -6.03 -13.99 -13.54
N ILE A 166 -6.72 -13.26 -12.69
CA ILE A 166 -6.38 -11.89 -12.30
C ILE A 166 -5.67 -11.95 -10.95
N PHE A 167 -4.51 -11.34 -10.89
CA PHE A 167 -3.72 -11.16 -9.68
C PHE A 167 -3.87 -9.74 -9.18
N LEU A 168 -4.29 -9.60 -7.93
CA LEU A 168 -4.36 -8.32 -7.23
C LEU A 168 -3.18 -8.22 -6.26
N ASN A 169 -2.56 -7.05 -6.18
CA ASN A 169 -1.45 -6.87 -5.26
C ASN A 169 -1.90 -7.08 -3.81
N ALA A 170 -1.16 -7.87 -3.05
CA ALA A 170 -1.46 -8.20 -1.66
C ALA A 170 -1.57 -6.98 -0.74
N ARG A 171 -1.08 -5.80 -1.17
CA ARG A 171 -1.26 -4.53 -0.44
C ARG A 171 -2.74 -4.16 -0.25
N PHE A 172 -3.64 -4.61 -1.13
CA PHE A 172 -5.07 -4.38 -1.04
C PHE A 172 -5.81 -5.26 -0.03
N LEU A 173 -5.13 -6.19 0.63
CA LEU A 173 -5.73 -7.03 1.69
C LEU A 173 -6.21 -6.24 2.92
N ARG A 174 -5.72 -5.03 3.09
CA ARG A 174 -6.03 -4.18 4.25
C ARG A 174 -6.67 -2.84 3.87
N THR A 175 -7.11 -2.72 2.63
CA THR A 175 -7.81 -1.53 2.13
C THR A 175 -9.31 -1.77 2.08
N ASP A 176 -10.08 -0.74 1.71
CA ASP A 176 -11.50 -0.91 1.41
C ASP A 176 -11.67 -1.97 0.30
N PRO A 177 -12.49 -3.02 0.53
CA PRO A 177 -12.74 -4.06 -0.47
C PRO A 177 -13.24 -3.51 -1.82
N LEU A 178 -13.96 -2.40 -1.82
CA LEU A 178 -14.48 -1.79 -3.05
C LEU A 178 -13.38 -1.27 -3.98
N TRP A 179 -12.17 -1.00 -3.46
CA TRP A 179 -11.03 -0.54 -4.27
C TRP A 179 -10.51 -1.59 -5.26
N ILE A 180 -10.78 -2.88 -5.00
CA ILE A 180 -10.33 -3.93 -5.91
C ILE A 180 -11.26 -4.15 -7.11
N ALA A 181 -12.51 -3.72 -7.02
CA ALA A 181 -13.48 -3.92 -8.10
C ALA A 181 -13.09 -3.21 -9.42
N PRO A 182 -12.68 -1.92 -9.41
CA PRO A 182 -12.19 -1.24 -10.61
C PRO A 182 -10.97 -1.93 -11.24
N LEU A 183 -10.04 -2.44 -10.43
CA LEU A 183 -8.85 -3.17 -10.90
C LEU A 183 -9.23 -4.48 -11.61
N ILE A 184 -10.21 -5.21 -11.07
CA ILE A 184 -10.74 -6.41 -11.70
C ILE A 184 -11.36 -6.07 -13.05
N VAL A 185 -12.18 -5.02 -13.12
CA VAL A 185 -12.80 -4.54 -14.37
C VAL A 185 -11.73 -4.17 -15.39
N HIS A 186 -10.73 -3.39 -14.98
CA HIS A 186 -9.59 -3.04 -15.83
C HIS A 186 -8.95 -4.28 -16.47
N ASP A 187 -8.54 -5.25 -15.65
CA ASP A 187 -7.83 -6.43 -16.13
C ASP A 187 -8.70 -7.34 -16.99
N VAL A 188 -10.00 -7.42 -16.73
CA VAL A 188 -10.95 -8.16 -17.58
C VAL A 188 -11.03 -7.53 -18.97
N VAL A 189 -11.16 -6.19 -19.05
CA VAL A 189 -11.24 -5.45 -20.32
C VAL A 189 -9.91 -5.51 -21.09
N VAL A 190 -8.77 -5.28 -20.42
CA VAL A 190 -7.44 -5.43 -21.02
C VAL A 190 -7.24 -6.82 -21.61
N ARG A 191 -7.72 -7.85 -20.90
CA ARG A 191 -7.59 -9.23 -21.37
C ARG A 191 -8.32 -9.47 -22.67
N ARG A 192 -9.50 -8.88 -22.87
CA ARG A 192 -10.28 -8.98 -24.11
C ARG A 192 -9.66 -8.18 -25.25
N SER A 193 -9.27 -6.94 -24.98
CA SER A 193 -8.79 -5.98 -26.00
C SER A 193 -7.39 -6.30 -26.53
N GLY A 194 -6.66 -7.21 -25.91
CA GLY A 194 -5.25 -7.44 -26.18
C GLY A 194 -4.37 -6.46 -25.42
N ARG A 195 -3.44 -6.97 -24.61
CA ARG A 195 -2.64 -6.19 -23.63
C ARG A 195 -1.65 -5.21 -24.22
N ALA A 196 -1.30 -5.40 -25.49
CA ALA A 196 -0.30 -4.58 -26.16
C ALA A 196 -0.92 -3.37 -26.86
N SER A 197 -2.24 -3.29 -26.97
CA SER A 197 -2.92 -2.26 -27.73
C SER A 197 -3.17 -1.01 -26.89
N ALA A 198 -2.74 0.15 -27.39
CA ALA A 198 -3.02 1.44 -26.76
C ALA A 198 -4.53 1.72 -26.70
N ASP A 199 -5.28 1.33 -27.75
CA ASP A 199 -6.74 1.44 -27.77
C ASP A 199 -7.38 0.57 -26.69
N GLY A 200 -6.91 -0.67 -26.52
CA GLY A 200 -7.38 -1.58 -25.48
C GLY A 200 -7.07 -1.05 -24.08
N ALA A 201 -5.89 -0.49 -23.86
CA ALA A 201 -5.51 0.14 -22.60
C ALA A 201 -6.39 1.37 -22.31
N LEU A 202 -6.69 2.18 -23.32
CA LEU A 202 -7.57 3.34 -23.17
C LEU A 202 -9.00 2.93 -22.77
N VAL A 203 -9.55 1.91 -23.42
CA VAL A 203 -10.87 1.36 -23.10
C VAL A 203 -10.90 0.83 -21.67
N ALA A 204 -9.86 0.11 -21.25
CA ALA A 204 -9.75 -0.43 -19.91
C ALA A 204 -9.68 0.69 -18.84
N ARG A 205 -8.92 1.77 -19.10
CA ARG A 205 -8.87 2.92 -18.19
C ARG A 205 -10.22 3.63 -18.06
N ARG A 206 -10.99 3.73 -19.16
CA ARG A 206 -12.37 4.28 -19.11
C ARG A 206 -13.30 3.39 -18.30
N ALA A 207 -13.23 2.08 -18.47
CA ALA A 207 -14.03 1.13 -17.70
C ALA A 207 -13.67 1.17 -16.21
N GLU A 208 -12.37 1.25 -15.89
CA GLU A 208 -11.87 1.41 -14.53
C GLU A 208 -12.43 2.68 -13.89
N LEU A 209 -12.25 3.84 -14.53
CA LEU A 209 -12.73 5.12 -13.99
C LEU A 209 -14.26 5.14 -13.84
N THR A 210 -15.00 4.63 -14.82
CA THR A 210 -16.47 4.52 -14.72
C THR A 210 -16.88 3.67 -13.52
N THR A 211 -16.15 2.59 -13.25
CA THR A 211 -16.40 1.73 -12.08
C THR A 211 -16.08 2.46 -10.78
N CYS A 212 -14.97 3.21 -10.75
CA CYS A 212 -14.61 4.05 -9.61
C CYS A 212 -15.71 5.08 -9.28
N ASP A 213 -16.15 5.83 -10.28
CA ASP A 213 -17.15 6.89 -10.10
C ASP A 213 -18.49 6.33 -9.57
N ARG A 214 -18.89 5.15 -10.04
CA ARG A 214 -20.14 4.51 -9.63
C ARG A 214 -20.08 3.82 -8.27
N LEU A 215 -18.92 3.26 -7.89
CA LEU A 215 -18.76 2.57 -6.61
C LEU A 215 -18.34 3.48 -5.47
N LEU A 216 -17.43 4.41 -5.74
CA LEU A 216 -16.73 5.19 -4.73
C LEU A 216 -17.21 6.65 -4.70
N GLY A 217 -17.85 7.11 -5.79
CA GLY A 217 -18.28 8.50 -5.93
C GLY A 217 -17.08 9.46 -5.93
N ASP A 218 -17.33 10.70 -5.45
CA ASP A 218 -16.28 11.74 -5.37
C ASP A 218 -15.39 11.61 -4.12
N GLY A 219 -15.58 10.54 -3.33
CA GLY A 219 -14.94 10.38 -2.04
C GLY A 219 -13.55 9.72 -2.13
N ASP A 220 -13.43 8.62 -1.47
CA ASP A 220 -12.17 7.92 -1.16
C ASP A 220 -11.65 7.12 -2.38
N ARG A 221 -11.15 7.81 -3.41
CA ARG A 221 -10.64 7.17 -4.63
C ARG A 221 -9.36 6.39 -4.35
N SER A 222 -9.29 5.17 -4.88
CA SER A 222 -8.04 4.43 -4.89
C SER A 222 -7.03 5.08 -5.84
N ARG A 223 -5.74 4.82 -5.63
CA ARG A 223 -4.68 5.29 -6.53
C ARG A 223 -4.92 4.84 -7.98
N GLY A 224 -5.44 3.64 -8.21
CA GLY A 224 -5.79 3.18 -9.56
C GLY A 224 -6.83 4.07 -10.23
N CYS A 225 -7.84 4.52 -9.47
CA CYS A 225 -8.85 5.47 -9.96
C CYS A 225 -8.22 6.83 -10.32
N GLU A 226 -7.29 7.32 -9.50
CA GLU A 226 -6.56 8.57 -9.75
C GLU A 226 -5.68 8.46 -11.00
N ASP A 227 -4.94 7.35 -11.14
CA ASP A 227 -4.10 7.08 -12.30
C ASP A 227 -4.93 6.97 -13.59
N ALA A 228 -6.10 6.31 -13.54
CA ALA A 228 -7.02 6.22 -14.67
C ALA A 228 -7.56 7.60 -15.06
N ALA A 229 -7.97 8.41 -14.09
CA ALA A 229 -8.44 9.78 -14.31
C ALA A 229 -7.33 10.65 -14.91
N ALA A 230 -6.10 10.56 -14.40
CA ALA A 230 -4.96 11.32 -14.86
C ALA A 230 -4.63 11.01 -16.33
N VAL A 231 -4.61 9.73 -16.73
CA VAL A 231 -4.39 9.33 -18.12
C VAL A 231 -5.49 9.85 -19.03
N LEU A 232 -6.74 9.76 -18.62
CA LEU A 232 -7.89 10.18 -19.43
C LEU A 232 -8.04 11.70 -19.52
N ALA A 233 -7.41 12.46 -18.62
CA ALA A 233 -7.39 13.92 -18.63
C ALA A 233 -6.32 14.52 -19.57
N LEU A 234 -5.45 13.71 -20.15
CA LEU A 234 -4.43 14.17 -21.11
C LEU A 234 -5.11 14.65 -22.41
N ASP A 235 -4.50 15.61 -23.09
CA ASP A 235 -4.99 16.12 -24.39
C ASP A 235 -5.05 15.01 -25.45
N ASP A 236 -4.06 14.12 -25.46
CA ASP A 236 -4.02 12.92 -26.30
C ASP A 236 -3.63 11.68 -25.46
N PRO A 237 -4.63 11.05 -24.79
CA PRO A 237 -4.37 9.87 -23.97
C PRO A 237 -3.84 8.69 -24.79
N LEU A 238 -4.23 8.59 -26.07
CA LEU A 238 -3.80 7.49 -26.93
C LEU A 238 -2.32 7.61 -27.30
N ALA A 239 -1.86 8.82 -27.67
CA ALA A 239 -0.44 9.08 -27.90
C ALA A 239 0.39 8.80 -26.64
N ALA A 240 -0.07 9.26 -25.48
CA ALA A 240 0.61 9.02 -24.22
C ALA A 240 0.74 7.52 -23.88
N LEU A 241 -0.27 6.72 -24.17
CA LEU A 241 -0.21 5.27 -24.00
C LEU A 241 0.77 4.61 -24.99
N ARG A 242 0.83 5.08 -26.24
CA ARG A 242 1.82 4.60 -27.21
C ARG A 242 3.24 4.93 -26.78
N ASP A 243 3.48 6.15 -26.30
CA ASP A 243 4.78 6.57 -25.75
C ASP A 243 5.18 5.75 -24.51
N ALA A 244 4.20 5.27 -23.75
CA ALA A 244 4.42 4.35 -22.64
C ALA A 244 4.66 2.88 -23.08
N GLY A 245 4.67 2.59 -24.38
CA GLY A 245 5.02 1.27 -24.93
C GLY A 245 3.84 0.37 -25.27
N PHE A 246 2.61 0.90 -25.32
CA PHE A 246 1.46 0.19 -25.87
C PHE A 246 1.45 0.36 -27.40
N GLU A 247 1.23 -0.74 -28.13
CA GLU A 247 1.19 -0.75 -29.61
C GLU A 247 -0.17 -0.30 -30.17
#